data_38387771db4a4f9b437eab63b0ea0a85
#
_entry.id   38387771db4a4f9b437eab63b0ea0a85
#
_cell.length_a   1.000
_cell.length_b   1.000
_cell.length_c   1.000
_cell.angle_alpha   90.00
_cell.angle_beta   90.00
_cell.angle_gamma   90.00
#
_symmetry.space_group_name_H-M   'P 1'
#
loop_
_entity.id
_entity.type
_entity.pdbx_description
1 polymer ?
#
loop_
_entity_poly.entity_id
_entity_poly.type
_entity_poly.pdbx_seq_one_letter_code
_entity_poly.pdbx_strand_id
1 'polypeptide(L)' 'NSNKIHEAADVFYHLIMYLEANDVKIEDVMEELNKRKK' A
#
# COMPACT_ATOMS: atom_id res chain seq x y z
N ASN A 1 15.38 -6.85 -10.54
CA ASN A 1 15.09 -8.26 -10.51
C ASN A 1 13.59 -8.49 -10.63
N SER A 2 13.17 -9.27 -11.62
CA SER A 2 11.75 -9.39 -11.95
C SER A 2 10.95 -10.09 -10.85
N ASN A 3 11.58 -11.01 -10.10
CA ASN A 3 10.87 -11.68 -9.01
C ASN A 3 10.50 -10.70 -7.91
N LYS A 4 11.41 -9.80 -7.60
CA LYS A 4 11.15 -8.80 -6.57
C LYS A 4 10.10 -7.81 -7.04
N ILE A 5 10.12 -7.50 -8.31
CA ILE A 5 9.11 -6.60 -8.89
C ILE A 5 7.73 -7.25 -8.79
N HIS A 6 7.66 -8.54 -9.13
CA HIS A 6 6.41 -9.28 -9.03
C HIS A 6 5.87 -9.30 -7.61
N GLU A 7 6.77 -9.57 -6.65
CA GLU A 7 6.35 -9.63 -5.26
C GLU A 7 5.88 -8.28 -4.75
N ALA A 8 6.58 -7.23 -5.14
CA ALA A 8 6.17 -5.89 -4.76
C ALA A 8 4.81 -5.54 -5.34
N ALA A 9 4.58 -5.93 -6.59
CA ALA A 9 3.30 -5.68 -7.23
C ALA A 9 2.18 -6.42 -6.53
N ASP A 10 2.45 -7.66 -6.10
CA ASP A 10 1.44 -8.43 -5.36
C ASP A 10 1.09 -7.76 -4.05
N VAL A 11 2.09 -7.25 -3.35
CA VAL A 11 1.84 -6.57 -2.09
C VAL A 11 0.98 -5.32 -2.32
N PHE A 12 1.29 -4.56 -3.35
CA PHE A 12 0.50 -3.38 -3.68
C PHE A 12 -0.93 -3.76 -4.04
N TYR A 13 -1.08 -4.83 -4.79
CA TYR A 13 -2.40 -5.27 -5.20
C TYR A 13 -3.24 -5.64 -3.99
N HIS A 14 -2.65 -6.41 -3.08
CA HIS A 14 -3.35 -6.79 -1.85
C HIS A 14 -3.71 -5.55 -1.03
N LEU A 15 -2.80 -4.60 -0.97
CA LEU A 15 -3.05 -3.37 -0.24
C LEU A 15 -4.22 -2.60 -0.84
N ILE A 16 -4.24 -2.48 -2.16
CA ILE A 16 -5.32 -1.77 -2.84
C ILE A 16 -6.66 -2.44 -2.56
N MET A 17 -6.69 -3.78 -2.63
CA MET A 17 -7.90 -4.52 -2.35
C MET A 17 -8.36 -4.32 -0.91
N TYR A 18 -7.42 -4.32 0.01
CA TYR A 18 -7.71 -4.11 1.42
C TYR A 18 -8.30 -2.72 1.65
N LEU A 19 -7.70 -1.72 1.05
CA LEU A 19 -8.17 -0.34 1.21
C LEU A 19 -9.58 -0.20 0.67
N GLU A 20 -9.84 -0.78 -0.49
CA GLU A 20 -11.13 -0.67 -1.12
C GLU A 20 -12.20 -1.39 -0.30
N ALA A 21 -11.86 -2.56 0.22
CA ALA A 21 -12.79 -3.34 1.02
C ALA A 21 -13.16 -2.62 2.32
N ASN A 22 -12.25 -1.78 2.83
CA ASN A 22 -12.47 -1.07 4.08
C ASN A 22 -12.80 0.40 3.88
N ASP A 23 -13.00 0.81 2.62
CA ASP A 23 -13.34 2.20 2.30
C ASP A 23 -12.32 3.18 2.86
N VAL A 24 -11.05 2.82 2.74
CA VAL A 24 -9.93 3.64 3.20
C VAL A 24 -9.23 4.22 1.99
N LYS A 25 -8.89 5.50 2.06
CA LYS A 25 -8.20 6.17 0.96
C LYS A 25 -6.69 6.02 1.10
N ILE A 26 -6.03 5.85 -0.04
CA ILE A 26 -4.57 5.73 -0.04
C ILE A 26 -3.91 6.97 0.54
N GLU A 27 -4.52 8.13 0.34
CA GLU A 27 -3.98 9.38 0.88
C GLU A 27 -3.89 9.34 2.40
N ASP A 28 -4.86 8.73 3.03
CA ASP A 28 -4.85 8.62 4.50
C ASP A 28 -3.73 7.73 4.97
N VAL A 29 -3.46 6.65 4.22
CA VAL A 29 -2.36 5.75 4.55
C VAL A 29 -1.04 6.48 4.39
N MET A 30 -0.90 7.24 3.31
CA MET A 30 0.32 8.00 3.08
C MET A 30 0.56 9.02 4.16
N GLU A 31 -0.50 9.65 4.62
CA GLU A 31 -0.38 10.63 5.70
C GLU A 31 0.11 9.96 6.98
N GLU A 32 -0.42 8.80 7.27
CA GLU A 32 0.00 8.06 8.47
C GLU A 32 1.48 7.70 8.41
N LEU A 33 1.93 7.26 7.24
CA LEU A 33 3.34 6.93 7.06
C LEU A 33 4.21 8.16 7.23
N ASN A 34 3.73 9.29 6.76
CA ASN A 34 4.47 10.55 6.88
C ASN A 34 4.62 10.96 8.33
N LYS A 35 3.60 10.71 9.14
CA LYS A 35 3.66 11.01 10.56
C LYS A 35 4.73 10.18 11.26
N ARG A 36 4.91 8.94 10.83
CA ARG A 36 5.87 8.05 11.44
C ARG A 36 7.28 8.30 10.97
N LYS A 37 7.41 9.04 9.90
CA LYS A 37 8.72 9.34 9.35
C LYS A 37 9.46 10.29 10.27
N LYS A 38 10.73 9.99 10.50
CA LYS A 38 11.57 10.81 11.34
C LYS A 38 12.54 11.64 10.54
#